data_ae09f9e1d487896d06083aac87e61a57
#
_entry.id   ae09f9e1d487896d06083aac87e61a57
#
_cell.length_a   1.000
_cell.length_b   1.000
_cell.length_c   1.000
_cell.angle_alpha   90.00
_cell.angle_beta   90.00
_cell.angle_gamma   90.00
#
_symmetry.space_group_name_H-M   'P 1'
#
loop_
_entity.id
_entity.type
_entity.pdbx_description
1 polymer ?
#
loop_
_entity_poly.entity_id
_entity_poly.type
_entity_poly.pdbx_seq_one_letter_code
_entity_poly.pdbx_strand_id
1 'polypeptide(L)'
;MDEEISSEFTLDGIVTLVDAAHIDQQLGRSDESSEQVAFADVLVLNKTDLVSDDALDTLESRLRDMNRMTRIIRAENAKVPIETVLNLSAFDLDQILKRRPTFLEPEYPFEWTGVYDLAAGKYELMLEEGPDPEMSLVALVNQGESEEELKDGAESSLRLYAEKANTLEPGNTVPYGEHINLKLEDKGNKSFILNIEKPTKIGLFT
;
A
#
# COMPACT_ATOMS: atom_id res chain seq x y z
N MET A 1 -9.28 -8.35 7.52
CA MET A 1 -9.63 -8.03 8.94
C MET A 1 -10.12 -9.32 9.54
N ASP A 2 -9.59 -9.72 10.69
CA ASP A 2 -9.94 -10.99 11.34
C ASP A 2 -11.44 -11.00 11.66
N GLU A 3 -12.17 -12.09 11.33
CA GLU A 3 -13.63 -12.15 11.51
C GLU A 3 -14.06 -11.99 12.98
N GLU A 4 -13.22 -12.40 13.94
CA GLU A 4 -13.46 -12.19 15.37
C GLU A 4 -13.41 -10.70 15.73
N ILE A 5 -12.49 -9.92 15.16
CA ILE A 5 -12.37 -8.49 15.41
C ILE A 5 -13.53 -7.73 14.79
N SER A 6 -13.95 -8.08 13.58
CA SER A 6 -15.04 -7.37 12.88
C SER A 6 -16.40 -7.54 13.55
N SER A 7 -16.59 -8.60 14.35
CA SER A 7 -17.84 -8.84 15.09
C SER A 7 -17.99 -7.99 16.36
N GLU A 8 -16.87 -7.54 16.95
CA GLU A 8 -16.85 -6.80 18.22
C GLU A 8 -16.64 -5.30 18.06
N PHE A 9 -16.15 -4.86 16.87
CA PHE A 9 -15.80 -3.46 16.61
C PHE A 9 -16.60 -2.93 15.42
N THR A 10 -17.03 -1.68 15.54
CA THR A 10 -17.65 -0.92 14.46
C THR A 10 -16.76 0.27 14.14
N LEU A 11 -16.45 0.46 12.86
CA LEU A 11 -15.75 1.66 12.41
C LEU A 11 -16.71 2.85 12.50
N ASP A 12 -16.37 3.82 13.35
CA ASP A 12 -17.19 4.99 13.65
C ASP A 12 -16.97 6.14 12.67
N GLY A 13 -15.73 6.33 12.25
CA GLY A 13 -15.35 7.38 11.31
C GLY A 13 -13.83 7.43 11.11
N ILE A 14 -13.41 8.19 10.11
CA ILE A 14 -12.01 8.43 9.76
C ILE A 14 -11.61 9.83 10.23
N VAL A 15 -10.65 9.90 11.16
CA VAL A 15 -10.07 11.15 11.65
C VAL A 15 -8.66 11.30 11.12
N THR A 16 -8.43 12.31 10.30
CA THR A 16 -7.10 12.61 9.76
C THR A 16 -6.48 13.82 10.46
N LEU A 17 -5.27 13.64 10.99
CA LEU A 17 -4.49 14.70 11.58
C LEU A 17 -3.61 15.37 10.53
N VAL A 18 -3.80 16.67 10.32
CA VAL A 18 -3.11 17.48 9.29
C VAL A 18 -2.17 18.48 9.94
N ASP A 19 -0.91 18.49 9.54
CA ASP A 19 0.05 19.52 9.92
C ASP A 19 -0.14 20.77 9.04
N ALA A 20 -0.74 21.82 9.61
CA ALA A 20 -1.06 23.05 8.89
C ALA A 20 0.17 23.76 8.29
N ALA A 21 1.34 23.61 8.91
CA ALA A 21 2.57 24.26 8.45
C ALA A 21 3.24 23.55 7.26
N HIS A 22 2.94 22.24 7.03
CA HIS A 22 3.67 21.43 6.05
C HIS A 22 2.78 20.77 5.00
N ILE A 23 1.46 20.74 5.18
CA ILE A 23 0.55 19.99 4.30
C ILE A 23 0.62 20.43 2.83
N ASP A 24 0.84 21.71 2.56
CA ASP A 24 0.93 22.23 1.19
C ASP A 24 2.08 21.59 0.39
N GLN A 25 3.15 21.19 1.08
CA GLN A 25 4.28 20.50 0.47
C GLN A 25 3.98 19.03 0.19
N GLN A 26 3.07 18.44 0.96
CA GLN A 26 2.69 17.02 0.86
C GLN A 26 1.60 16.80 -0.18
N LEU A 27 0.57 17.65 -0.22
CA LEU A 27 -0.57 17.55 -1.16
C LEU A 27 -0.19 17.67 -2.64
N GLY A 28 1.04 18.01 -2.97
CA GLY A 28 1.51 18.07 -4.36
C GLY A 28 2.52 16.98 -4.72
N ARG A 29 2.88 16.11 -3.77
CA ARG A 29 3.97 15.14 -3.92
C ARG A 29 3.56 13.68 -3.70
N SER A 30 2.48 13.41 -2.99
CA SER A 30 2.01 12.05 -2.78
C SER A 30 0.49 11.96 -2.93
N ASP A 31 0.05 10.93 -3.64
CA ASP A 31 -1.37 10.60 -3.81
C ASP A 31 -1.99 10.18 -2.48
N GLU A 32 -1.22 9.54 -1.57
CA GLU A 32 -1.66 9.10 -0.25
C GLU A 32 -2.13 10.27 0.63
N SER A 33 -1.40 11.39 0.64
CA SER A 33 -1.81 12.57 1.42
C SER A 33 -3.14 13.15 0.91
N SER A 34 -3.35 13.13 -0.39
CA SER A 34 -4.59 13.57 -1.02
C SER A 34 -5.74 12.60 -0.71
N GLU A 35 -5.48 11.30 -0.73
CA GLU A 35 -6.45 10.26 -0.36
C GLU A 35 -6.84 10.36 1.12
N GLN A 36 -5.89 10.53 2.04
CA GLN A 36 -6.17 10.71 3.46
C GLN A 36 -7.11 11.90 3.73
N VAL A 37 -6.95 13.00 2.98
CA VAL A 37 -7.87 14.14 3.07
C VAL A 37 -9.22 13.82 2.46
N ALA A 38 -9.25 13.16 1.30
CA ALA A 38 -10.47 12.85 0.57
C ALA A 38 -11.42 11.90 1.33
N PHE A 39 -10.86 11.00 2.16
CA PHE A 39 -11.63 10.03 2.93
C PHE A 39 -11.93 10.42 4.37
N ALA A 40 -11.36 11.53 4.87
CA ALA A 40 -11.57 11.96 6.24
C ALA A 40 -13.00 12.44 6.50
N ASP A 41 -13.63 11.92 7.54
CA ASP A 41 -14.87 12.47 8.10
C ASP A 41 -14.57 13.71 8.95
N VAL A 42 -13.44 13.69 9.67
CA VAL A 42 -12.93 14.83 10.44
C VAL A 42 -11.46 15.07 10.10
N LEU A 43 -11.14 16.30 9.72
CA LEU A 43 -9.77 16.81 9.59
C LEU A 43 -9.42 17.64 10.82
N VAL A 44 -8.46 17.18 11.61
CA VAL A 44 -7.88 17.97 12.70
C VAL A 44 -6.68 18.75 12.14
N LEU A 45 -6.89 20.02 11.83
CA LEU A 45 -5.86 20.93 11.33
C LEU A 45 -5.02 21.42 12.51
N ASN A 46 -3.89 20.75 12.72
CA ASN A 46 -3.01 20.95 13.88
C ASN A 46 -1.85 21.89 13.58
N LYS A 47 -1.19 22.39 14.62
CA LYS A 47 -0.11 23.37 14.56
C LYS A 47 -0.56 24.71 13.97
N THR A 48 -1.79 25.10 14.26
CA THR A 48 -2.35 26.37 13.76
C THR A 48 -1.64 27.60 14.33
N ASP A 49 -0.97 27.44 15.47
CA ASP A 49 -0.09 28.44 16.08
C ASP A 49 1.15 28.79 15.24
N LEU A 50 1.51 27.96 14.25
CA LEU A 50 2.66 28.17 13.37
C LEU A 50 2.29 28.81 12.01
N VAL A 51 1.01 29.10 11.78
CA VAL A 51 0.47 29.56 10.50
C VAL A 51 -0.41 30.79 10.74
N SER A 52 -0.34 31.77 9.83
CA SER A 52 -1.22 32.97 9.94
C SER A 52 -2.68 32.62 9.64
N ASP A 53 -3.61 33.41 10.21
CA ASP A 53 -5.05 33.17 10.01
C ASP A 53 -5.45 33.21 8.52
N ASP A 54 -4.92 34.14 7.73
CA ASP A 54 -5.20 34.21 6.28
C ASP A 54 -4.73 32.97 5.52
N ALA A 55 -3.57 32.40 5.92
CA ALA A 55 -3.06 31.17 5.33
C ALA A 55 -3.88 29.95 5.78
N LEU A 56 -4.35 29.91 7.03
CA LEU A 56 -5.26 28.87 7.53
C LEU A 56 -6.58 28.88 6.78
N ASP A 57 -7.17 30.06 6.56
CA ASP A 57 -8.43 30.20 5.82
C ASP A 57 -8.27 29.72 4.36
N THR A 58 -7.14 30.03 3.73
CA THR A 58 -6.81 29.56 2.39
C THR A 58 -6.65 28.04 2.35
N LEU A 59 -5.94 27.48 3.32
CA LEU A 59 -5.73 26.04 3.47
C LEU A 59 -7.05 25.30 3.71
N GLU A 60 -7.90 25.80 4.60
CA GLU A 60 -9.23 25.20 4.83
C GLU A 60 -10.09 25.21 3.57
N SER A 61 -10.06 26.31 2.81
CA SER A 61 -10.80 26.37 1.54
C SER A 61 -10.33 25.28 0.57
N ARG A 62 -9.02 25.11 0.44
CA ARG A 62 -8.43 24.07 -0.41
C ARG A 62 -8.80 22.66 0.06
N LEU A 63 -8.73 22.39 1.37
CA LEU A 63 -9.12 21.08 1.93
C LEU A 63 -10.62 20.80 1.73
N ARG A 64 -11.47 21.82 1.83
CA ARG A 64 -12.92 21.70 1.53
C ARG A 64 -13.20 21.45 0.05
N ASP A 65 -12.38 21.98 -0.85
CA ASP A 65 -12.52 21.68 -2.28
C ASP A 65 -12.18 20.21 -2.59
N MET A 66 -11.23 19.63 -1.83
CA MET A 66 -10.88 18.20 -1.93
C MET A 66 -11.92 17.29 -1.28
N ASN A 67 -12.46 17.68 -0.12
CA ASN A 67 -13.49 16.93 0.59
C ASN A 67 -14.53 17.86 1.21
N ARG A 68 -15.65 18.04 0.50
CA ARG A 68 -16.76 18.94 0.91
C ARG A 68 -17.54 18.45 2.12
N MET A 69 -17.46 17.19 2.43
CA MET A 69 -18.23 16.57 3.51
C MET A 69 -17.45 16.54 4.84
N THR A 70 -16.13 16.75 4.79
CA THR A 70 -15.30 16.68 5.98
C THR A 70 -15.55 17.86 6.93
N ARG A 71 -15.52 17.56 8.22
CA ARG A 71 -15.55 18.55 9.28
C ARG A 71 -14.13 18.95 9.64
N ILE A 72 -13.74 20.22 9.44
CA ILE A 72 -12.41 20.73 9.77
C ILE A 72 -12.43 21.33 11.17
N ILE A 73 -11.45 20.97 12.00
CA ILE A 73 -11.27 21.46 13.37
C ILE A 73 -9.84 21.97 13.51
N ARG A 74 -9.68 23.25 13.85
CA ARG A 74 -8.37 23.84 14.17
C ARG A 74 -7.90 23.37 15.55
N ALA A 75 -6.63 23.04 15.66
CA ALA A 75 -6.04 22.57 16.90
C ALA A 75 -4.59 23.04 17.07
N GLU A 76 -4.19 23.15 18.33
CA GLU A 76 -2.81 23.31 18.76
C GLU A 76 -2.43 22.12 19.63
N ASN A 77 -1.25 21.52 19.39
CA ASN A 77 -0.80 20.33 20.13
C ASN A 77 -1.81 19.17 20.10
N ALA A 78 -2.55 19.02 19.01
CA ALA A 78 -3.63 18.04 18.83
C ALA A 78 -4.73 18.09 19.91
N LYS A 79 -4.91 19.22 20.58
CA LYS A 79 -5.94 19.39 21.61
C LYS A 79 -7.30 19.65 20.95
N VAL A 80 -8.15 18.66 20.96
CA VAL A 80 -9.55 18.73 20.52
C VAL A 80 -10.45 18.11 21.57
N PRO A 81 -11.70 18.58 21.73
CA PRO A 81 -12.69 17.88 22.56
C PRO A 81 -12.89 16.46 22.05
N ILE A 82 -12.87 15.47 22.94
CA ILE A 82 -12.96 14.06 22.55
C ILE A 82 -14.26 13.75 21.81
N GLU A 83 -15.33 14.45 22.12
CA GLU A 83 -16.63 14.32 21.50
C GLU A 83 -16.64 14.74 20.02
N THR A 84 -15.60 15.44 19.58
CA THR A 84 -15.48 15.89 18.17
C THR A 84 -14.82 14.84 17.28
N VAL A 85 -14.24 13.80 17.88
CA VAL A 85 -13.51 12.73 17.17
C VAL A 85 -14.00 11.32 17.54
N LEU A 86 -14.97 11.20 18.44
CA LEU A 86 -15.63 9.94 18.79
C LEU A 86 -17.15 10.04 18.58
N ASN A 87 -17.77 8.90 18.36
CA ASN A 87 -19.22 8.74 18.11
C ASN A 87 -19.66 9.60 16.90
N LEU A 88 -18.84 9.58 15.85
CA LEU A 88 -19.11 10.35 14.63
C LEU A 88 -20.29 9.75 13.86
N SER A 89 -20.50 8.42 13.97
CA SER A 89 -21.48 7.66 13.19
C SER A 89 -21.40 8.01 11.70
N ALA A 90 -20.21 8.37 11.23
CA ALA A 90 -19.97 8.93 9.92
C ALA A 90 -19.57 7.87 8.90
N PHE A 91 -19.08 6.71 9.40
CA PHE A 91 -18.60 5.66 8.53
C PHE A 91 -19.76 4.88 7.91
N ASP A 92 -20.00 5.10 6.64
CA ASP A 92 -20.94 4.34 5.81
C ASP A 92 -20.12 3.50 4.81
N LEU A 93 -19.87 2.24 5.19
CA LEU A 93 -19.11 1.29 4.39
C LEU A 93 -19.71 1.11 2.98
N ASP A 94 -21.05 1.11 2.86
CA ASP A 94 -21.72 0.96 1.57
C ASP A 94 -21.46 2.14 0.63
N GLN A 95 -21.35 3.35 1.17
CA GLN A 95 -21.00 4.52 0.36
C GLN A 95 -19.51 4.52 -0.02
N ILE A 96 -18.64 4.08 0.88
CA ILE A 96 -17.20 3.98 0.59
C ILE A 96 -16.95 2.93 -0.47
N LEU A 97 -17.54 1.73 -0.35
CA LEU A 97 -17.42 0.67 -1.35
C LEU A 97 -18.00 1.04 -2.72
N LYS A 98 -19.03 1.90 -2.77
CA LYS A 98 -19.53 2.45 -4.04
C LYS A 98 -18.52 3.40 -4.70
N ARG A 99 -17.72 4.14 -3.92
CA ARG A 99 -16.70 5.08 -4.42
C ARG A 99 -15.36 4.39 -4.71
N ARG A 100 -14.98 3.45 -3.85
CA ARG A 100 -13.76 2.65 -3.95
C ARG A 100 -14.09 1.18 -3.63
N PRO A 101 -14.45 0.38 -4.63
CA PRO A 101 -14.80 -1.04 -4.43
C PRO A 101 -13.69 -1.85 -3.77
N THR A 102 -12.44 -1.46 -3.99
CA THR A 102 -11.21 -2.09 -3.45
C THR A 102 -10.83 -1.62 -2.04
N PHE A 103 -11.66 -0.82 -1.36
CA PHE A 103 -11.31 -0.23 -0.05
C PHE A 103 -10.97 -1.27 1.04
N LEU A 104 -11.60 -2.44 0.99
CA LEU A 104 -11.33 -3.54 1.92
C LEU A 104 -10.28 -4.53 1.41
N GLU A 105 -9.83 -4.36 0.17
CA GLU A 105 -8.78 -5.22 -0.37
C GLU A 105 -7.44 -4.85 0.27
N PRO A 106 -6.64 -5.84 0.68
CA PRO A 106 -5.32 -5.57 1.21
C PRO A 106 -4.45 -4.92 0.13
N GLU A 107 -3.75 -3.84 0.48
CA GLU A 107 -2.70 -3.29 -0.37
C GLU A 107 -1.48 -4.22 -0.29
N TYR A 108 -1.20 -4.87 -1.41
CA TYR A 108 -0.04 -5.72 -1.51
C TYR A 108 1.20 -4.89 -1.91
N PRO A 109 2.39 -5.23 -1.39
CA PRO A 109 3.64 -4.56 -1.75
C PRO A 109 4.18 -4.99 -3.13
N PHE A 110 3.36 -5.61 -3.96
CA PHE A 110 3.65 -6.04 -5.32
C PHE A 110 2.49 -5.67 -6.24
N GLU A 111 2.81 -5.29 -7.46
CA GLU A 111 1.83 -4.85 -8.47
C GLU A 111 1.42 -5.96 -9.42
N TRP A 112 2.24 -7.01 -9.50
CA TRP A 112 2.00 -8.11 -10.42
C TRP A 112 2.23 -9.47 -9.77
N THR A 113 1.43 -10.45 -10.19
CA THR A 113 1.58 -11.86 -9.81
C THR A 113 1.32 -12.78 -11.00
N GLY A 114 2.08 -13.86 -11.08
CA GLY A 114 1.88 -14.90 -12.09
C GLY A 114 2.25 -16.27 -11.57
N VAL A 115 1.52 -17.31 -12.03
CA VAL A 115 1.78 -18.71 -11.70
C VAL A 115 2.21 -19.45 -12.96
N TYR A 116 3.29 -20.22 -12.86
CA TYR A 116 3.89 -20.97 -13.95
C TYR A 116 4.01 -22.44 -13.58
N ASP A 117 3.44 -23.33 -14.40
CA ASP A 117 3.62 -24.78 -14.26
C ASP A 117 4.91 -25.18 -14.99
N LEU A 118 5.93 -25.56 -14.22
CA LEU A 118 7.27 -25.82 -14.75
C LEU A 118 7.71 -27.26 -14.46
N ALA A 119 8.22 -27.93 -15.50
CA ALA A 119 8.90 -29.21 -15.35
C ALA A 119 10.25 -29.05 -14.64
N ALA A 120 10.84 -30.16 -14.18
CA ALA A 120 12.21 -30.12 -13.63
C ALA A 120 13.20 -29.60 -14.70
N GLY A 121 14.03 -28.63 -14.34
CA GLY A 121 14.98 -28.02 -15.27
C GLY A 121 15.46 -26.65 -14.79
N LYS A 122 16.30 -26.02 -15.61
CA LYS A 122 16.73 -24.64 -15.42
C LYS A 122 16.05 -23.75 -16.44
N TYR A 123 15.47 -22.66 -15.94
CA TYR A 123 14.79 -21.64 -16.74
C TYR A 123 15.46 -20.29 -16.53
N GLU A 124 15.35 -19.43 -17.50
CA GLU A 124 15.79 -18.05 -17.41
C GLU A 124 14.58 -17.13 -17.22
N LEU A 125 14.57 -16.39 -16.10
CA LEU A 125 13.72 -15.24 -15.92
C LEU A 125 14.41 -14.05 -16.58
N MET A 126 13.92 -13.63 -17.74
CA MET A 126 14.47 -12.52 -18.50
C MET A 126 13.64 -11.26 -18.25
N LEU A 127 14.30 -10.20 -17.83
CA LEU A 127 13.72 -8.87 -17.66
C LEU A 127 14.28 -7.93 -18.73
N GLU A 128 13.39 -7.24 -19.42
CA GLU A 128 13.79 -6.21 -20.39
C GLU A 128 14.34 -4.98 -19.68
N GLU A 129 15.13 -4.19 -20.40
CA GLU A 129 15.65 -2.92 -19.89
C GLU A 129 14.47 -1.99 -19.53
N GLY A 130 14.45 -1.50 -18.29
CA GLY A 130 13.44 -0.60 -17.73
C GLY A 130 14.08 0.60 -17.04
N PRO A 131 13.27 1.55 -16.56
CA PRO A 131 13.75 2.75 -15.88
C PRO A 131 14.27 2.49 -14.46
N ASP A 132 13.83 1.38 -13.84
CA ASP A 132 14.10 1.11 -12.43
C ASP A 132 15.42 0.37 -12.26
N PRO A 133 16.26 0.78 -11.29
CA PRO A 133 17.56 0.17 -11.05
C PRO A 133 17.47 -1.20 -10.37
N GLU A 134 16.34 -1.50 -9.76
CA GLU A 134 16.07 -2.77 -9.06
C GLU A 134 14.58 -3.12 -9.12
N MET A 135 14.24 -4.37 -8.92
CA MET A 135 12.87 -4.88 -8.83
C MET A 135 12.75 -5.86 -7.68
N SER A 136 11.80 -5.63 -6.80
CA SER A 136 11.50 -6.56 -5.71
C SER A 136 10.79 -7.80 -6.24
N LEU A 137 11.15 -8.98 -5.72
CA LEU A 137 10.57 -10.27 -6.11
C LEU A 137 10.45 -11.20 -4.90
N VAL A 138 9.33 -11.88 -4.81
CA VAL A 138 9.15 -13.10 -4.01
C VAL A 138 8.75 -14.23 -4.97
N ALA A 139 9.46 -15.36 -4.90
CA ALA A 139 9.15 -16.57 -5.65
C ALA A 139 8.72 -17.69 -4.69
N LEU A 140 7.53 -18.26 -4.90
CA LEU A 140 6.97 -19.35 -4.08
C LEU A 140 6.87 -20.64 -4.89
N VAL A 141 7.22 -21.77 -4.26
CA VAL A 141 6.99 -23.10 -4.83
C VAL A 141 5.64 -23.67 -4.41
N ASN A 142 5.10 -24.60 -5.19
CA ASN A 142 3.81 -25.24 -4.97
C ASN A 142 2.61 -24.26 -4.91
N GLN A 143 2.72 -23.15 -5.63
CA GLN A 143 1.66 -22.14 -5.71
C GLN A 143 0.49 -22.70 -6.53
N GLY A 144 -0.72 -22.76 -5.94
CA GLY A 144 -1.92 -23.14 -6.67
C GLY A 144 -2.49 -21.99 -7.51
N GLU A 145 -3.50 -22.30 -8.33
CA GLU A 145 -4.14 -21.33 -9.27
C GLU A 145 -5.58 -21.02 -8.91
N SER A 146 -6.17 -21.71 -7.91
CA SER A 146 -7.49 -21.35 -7.42
C SER A 146 -7.46 -19.99 -6.72
N GLU A 147 -8.60 -19.32 -6.66
CA GLU A 147 -8.72 -18.02 -5.99
C GLU A 147 -8.24 -18.05 -4.53
N GLU A 148 -8.57 -19.12 -3.80
CA GLU A 148 -8.12 -19.34 -2.42
C GLU A 148 -6.60 -19.52 -2.33
N GLU A 149 -6.02 -20.36 -3.19
CA GLU A 149 -4.57 -20.59 -3.24
C GLU A 149 -3.78 -19.36 -3.67
N LEU A 150 -4.33 -18.54 -4.57
CA LEU A 150 -3.72 -17.26 -4.97
C LEU A 150 -3.74 -16.26 -3.82
N LYS A 151 -4.82 -16.23 -3.04
CA LYS A 151 -4.91 -15.40 -1.83
C LYS A 151 -3.91 -15.85 -0.78
N ASP A 152 -3.78 -17.14 -0.51
CA ASP A 152 -2.80 -17.69 0.42
C ASP A 152 -1.36 -17.36 -0.02
N GLY A 153 -1.09 -17.43 -1.31
CA GLY A 153 0.19 -17.02 -1.89
C GLY A 153 0.48 -15.54 -1.69
N ALA A 154 -0.50 -14.68 -1.92
CA ALA A 154 -0.39 -13.24 -1.70
C ALA A 154 -0.13 -12.90 -0.23
N GLU A 155 -0.84 -13.53 0.71
CA GLU A 155 -0.61 -13.36 2.16
C GLU A 155 0.77 -13.87 2.60
N SER A 156 1.23 -14.99 2.04
CA SER A 156 2.56 -15.53 2.30
C SER A 156 3.65 -14.58 1.78
N SER A 157 3.46 -14.03 0.57
CA SER A 157 4.36 -13.05 -0.03
C SER A 157 4.41 -11.77 0.79
N LEU A 158 3.27 -11.27 1.29
CA LEU A 158 3.19 -10.08 2.14
C LEU A 158 4.08 -10.21 3.39
N ARG A 159 4.10 -11.39 4.01
CA ARG A 159 4.97 -11.65 5.18
C ARG A 159 6.45 -11.60 4.79
N LEU A 160 6.81 -12.18 3.65
CA LEU A 160 8.18 -12.17 3.15
C LEU A 160 8.64 -10.77 2.76
N TYR A 161 7.78 -9.96 2.14
CA TYR A 161 8.06 -8.56 1.82
C TYR A 161 8.33 -7.69 3.07
N ALA A 162 7.81 -8.07 4.24
CA ALA A 162 8.12 -7.42 5.50
C ALA A 162 9.55 -7.71 6.02
N GLU A 163 10.22 -8.72 5.46
CA GLU A 163 11.60 -9.05 5.79
C GLU A 163 12.58 -8.20 4.96
N LYS A 164 13.81 -8.10 5.44
CA LYS A 164 14.84 -7.37 4.70
C LYS A 164 15.19 -8.11 3.42
N ALA A 165 15.05 -7.45 2.28
CA ALA A 165 15.44 -8.00 0.99
C ALA A 165 16.94 -8.27 0.88
N ASN A 166 17.29 -9.38 0.24
CA ASN A 166 18.65 -9.67 -0.21
C ASN A 166 18.79 -9.24 -1.68
N THR A 167 19.90 -8.58 -2.04
CA THR A 167 20.16 -8.20 -3.43
C THR A 167 20.65 -9.38 -4.23
N LEU A 168 20.08 -9.60 -5.42
CA LEU A 168 20.48 -10.65 -6.35
C LEU A 168 21.04 -10.05 -7.64
N GLU A 169 22.29 -10.40 -7.97
CA GLU A 169 22.95 -9.98 -9.21
C GLU A 169 22.47 -10.84 -10.40
N PRO A 170 22.42 -10.29 -11.64
CA PRO A 170 22.10 -11.05 -12.84
C PRO A 170 22.95 -12.32 -13.00
N GLY A 171 22.37 -13.37 -13.58
CA GLY A 171 23.02 -14.68 -13.76
C GLY A 171 22.95 -15.60 -12.53
N ASN A 172 22.52 -15.09 -11.37
CA ASN A 172 22.37 -15.91 -10.17
C ASN A 172 21.00 -16.60 -10.10
N THR A 173 20.93 -17.62 -9.24
CA THR A 173 19.68 -18.38 -9.04
C THR A 173 18.76 -17.67 -8.05
N VAL A 174 17.51 -17.50 -8.44
CA VAL A 174 16.44 -16.97 -7.60
C VAL A 174 16.16 -17.95 -6.47
N PRO A 175 16.30 -17.54 -5.19
CA PRO A 175 15.86 -18.35 -4.06
C PRO A 175 14.34 -18.36 -3.98
N TYR A 176 13.78 -19.40 -3.39
CA TYR A 176 12.34 -19.52 -3.13
C TYR A 176 12.03 -19.24 -1.67
N GLY A 177 10.92 -18.56 -1.42
CA GLY A 177 10.46 -18.24 -0.06
C GLY A 177 11.28 -17.15 0.62
N GLU A 178 11.89 -16.26 -0.14
CA GLU A 178 12.66 -15.11 0.34
C GLU A 178 12.27 -13.85 -0.41
N HIS A 179 12.39 -12.69 0.26
CA HIS A 179 12.30 -11.38 -0.39
C HIS A 179 13.65 -11.01 -0.99
N ILE A 180 13.70 -10.77 -2.29
CA ILE A 180 14.90 -10.40 -3.02
C ILE A 180 14.69 -9.12 -3.83
N ASN A 181 15.77 -8.32 -3.96
CA ASN A 181 15.86 -7.21 -4.91
C ASN A 181 16.73 -7.64 -6.07
N LEU A 182 16.12 -7.82 -7.23
CA LEU A 182 16.83 -8.09 -8.50
C LEU A 182 17.51 -6.81 -8.95
N LYS A 183 18.82 -6.85 -9.12
CA LYS A 183 19.59 -5.70 -9.59
C LYS A 183 19.46 -5.57 -11.09
N LEU A 184 18.95 -4.42 -11.54
CA LEU A 184 18.69 -4.11 -12.94
C LEU A 184 19.55 -2.95 -13.47
N GLU A 185 20.43 -2.38 -12.62
CA GLU A 185 21.39 -1.38 -13.03
C GLU A 185 22.14 -1.81 -14.30
N ASP A 186 22.63 -0.84 -15.08
CA ASP A 186 23.23 -1.01 -16.38
C ASP A 186 22.24 -1.23 -17.54
N LYS A 187 22.72 -0.98 -18.78
CA LYS A 187 21.92 -1.11 -19.98
C LYS A 187 21.74 -2.58 -20.39
N GLY A 188 20.61 -2.85 -21.01
CA GLY A 188 20.30 -4.13 -21.63
C GLY A 188 19.53 -5.08 -20.71
N ASN A 189 18.98 -6.12 -21.30
CA ASN A 189 18.19 -7.13 -20.62
C ASN A 189 19.00 -7.85 -19.53
N LYS A 190 18.35 -8.23 -18.45
CA LYS A 190 18.91 -9.01 -17.35
C LYS A 190 18.28 -10.38 -17.30
N SER A 191 19.06 -11.40 -16.97
CA SER A 191 18.53 -12.74 -16.74
C SER A 191 18.89 -13.27 -15.38
N PHE A 192 17.97 -14.03 -14.78
CA PHE A 192 18.12 -14.72 -13.51
C PHE A 192 17.71 -16.17 -13.70
N ILE A 193 18.23 -17.08 -12.90
CA ILE A 193 18.02 -18.52 -13.08
C ILE A 193 16.93 -19.00 -12.12
N LEU A 194 15.91 -19.66 -12.64
CA LEU A 194 14.96 -20.45 -11.86
C LEU A 194 15.38 -21.93 -11.97
N ASN A 195 15.77 -22.55 -10.85
CA ASN A 195 16.20 -23.95 -10.81
C ASN A 195 15.08 -24.83 -10.22
N ILE A 196 14.42 -25.61 -11.07
CA ILE A 196 13.29 -26.46 -10.69
C ILE A 196 13.79 -27.89 -10.50
N GLU A 197 13.84 -28.36 -9.27
CA GLU A 197 14.31 -29.73 -8.95
C GLU A 197 13.28 -30.80 -9.29
N LYS A 198 11.99 -30.50 -9.09
CA LYS A 198 10.85 -31.37 -9.37
C LYS A 198 9.74 -30.57 -10.04
N PRO A 199 8.93 -31.18 -10.91
CA PRO A 199 7.78 -30.48 -11.51
C PRO A 199 6.94 -29.80 -10.43
N THR A 200 6.70 -28.50 -10.58
CA THR A 200 5.96 -27.70 -9.60
C THR A 200 5.42 -26.44 -10.23
N LYS A 201 4.42 -25.85 -9.60
CA LYS A 201 3.93 -24.52 -9.93
C LYS A 201 4.70 -23.47 -9.12
N ILE A 202 5.20 -22.45 -9.80
CA ILE A 202 5.93 -21.33 -9.21
C ILE A 202 5.06 -20.09 -9.29
N GLY A 203 4.81 -19.49 -8.12
CA GLY A 203 4.23 -18.14 -8.03
C GLY A 203 5.32 -17.09 -7.98
N LEU A 204 5.22 -16.07 -8.83
CA LEU A 204 6.08 -14.88 -8.80
C LEU A 204 5.24 -13.68 -8.41
N PHE A 205 5.74 -12.87 -7.48
CA PHE A 205 5.12 -11.67 -6.94
C PHE A 205 6.13 -10.53 -7.04
N THR A 206 5.82 -9.50 -7.83
CA THR A 206 6.74 -8.36 -8.11
C THR A 206 6.04 -7.02 -7.97
#